data_b53f67d6e34577215b2902620c3fdf31
#
_entry.id   b53f67d6e34577215b2902620c3fdf31
#
_cell.length_a   1.000
_cell.length_b   1.000
_cell.length_c   1.000
_cell.angle_alpha   90.00
_cell.angle_beta   90.00
_cell.angle_gamma   90.00
#
_symmetry.space_group_name_H-M   'P 1'
#
loop_
_entity.id
_entity.type
_entity.pdbx_description
1 polymer ?
#
loop_
_entity_poly.entity_id
_entity_poly.type
_entity_poly.pdbx_seq_one_letter_code
_entity_poly.pdbx_strand_id
1 'polypeptide(L)'
;MGLTEAEAIEKYGKSEIKTYNSTFVNLWYGTFSDMEPSDKPKTRMKMICQGEEERVVGLHVVGMAADEMLQGFGVAVKMGATKAHFDDCVALHPTAAEEFVTMAPWGMSKRVY
;
A
#
# COMPACT_ATOMS: atom_id res chain seq x y z
N MET A 1 2.93 1.63 9.88
CA MET A 1 3.43 3.02 9.82
C MET A 1 2.23 3.95 9.76
N GLY A 2 2.29 5.07 10.49
CA GLY A 2 1.18 6.03 10.55
C GLY A 2 -0.02 5.51 11.36
N LEU A 3 -1.20 6.05 11.07
CA LEU A 3 -2.43 5.73 11.79
C LEU A 3 -3.02 4.40 11.33
N THR A 4 -3.59 3.65 12.27
CA THR A 4 -4.51 2.56 11.95
C THR A 4 -5.82 3.13 11.39
N GLU A 5 -6.63 2.28 10.77
CA GLU A 5 -7.93 2.72 10.25
C GLU A 5 -8.84 3.27 11.36
N ALA A 6 -8.83 2.61 12.54
CA ALA A 6 -9.63 3.05 13.68
C ALA A 6 -9.18 4.43 14.18
N GLU A 7 -7.88 4.65 14.35
CA GLU A 7 -7.32 5.94 14.76
C GLU A 7 -7.58 7.05 13.72
N ALA A 8 -7.51 6.70 12.43
CA ALA A 8 -7.81 7.65 11.36
C ALA A 8 -9.28 8.06 11.36
N ILE A 9 -10.19 7.10 11.53
CA ILE A 9 -11.63 7.36 11.64
C ILE A 9 -11.94 8.20 12.88
N GLU A 10 -11.35 7.88 14.01
CA GLU A 10 -11.52 8.65 15.25
C GLU A 10 -11.05 10.10 15.08
N LYS A 11 -9.92 10.28 14.41
CA LYS A 11 -9.29 11.60 14.24
C LYS A 11 -9.98 12.48 13.19
N TYR A 12 -10.41 11.91 12.09
CA TYR A 12 -10.86 12.66 10.92
C TYR A 12 -12.34 12.46 10.57
N GLY A 13 -12.99 11.44 11.14
CA GLY A 13 -14.33 11.02 10.78
C GLY A 13 -14.35 9.97 9.67
N LYS A 14 -15.33 9.08 9.72
CA LYS A 14 -15.44 7.94 8.78
C LYS A 14 -15.59 8.38 7.33
N SER A 15 -16.31 9.48 7.08
CA SER A 15 -16.52 10.02 5.72
C SER A 15 -15.25 10.53 5.05
N GLU A 16 -14.23 10.89 5.84
CA GLU A 16 -12.96 11.40 5.38
C GLU A 16 -11.93 10.31 5.09
N ILE A 17 -12.23 9.06 5.43
CA ILE A 17 -11.26 7.97 5.34
C ILE A 17 -11.63 7.01 4.21
N LYS A 18 -10.65 6.75 3.36
CA LYS A 18 -10.68 5.75 2.31
C LYS A 18 -9.53 4.77 2.48
N THR A 19 -9.80 3.49 2.30
CA THR A 19 -8.79 2.44 2.44
C THR A 19 -8.61 1.66 1.15
N TYR A 20 -7.36 1.31 0.87
CA TYR A 20 -6.96 0.42 -0.21
C TYR A 20 -6.31 -0.82 0.39
N ASN A 21 -6.67 -1.99 -0.12
CA ASN A 21 -6.16 -3.25 0.40
C ASN A 21 -5.68 -4.13 -0.75
N SER A 22 -4.57 -4.83 -0.54
CA SER A 22 -4.06 -5.84 -1.46
C SER A 22 -3.65 -7.09 -0.69
N THR A 23 -3.88 -8.26 -1.29
CA THR A 23 -3.40 -9.54 -0.77
C THR A 23 -2.84 -10.32 -1.94
N PHE A 24 -1.58 -10.70 -1.85
CA PHE A 24 -0.86 -11.35 -2.95
C PHE A 24 0.21 -12.30 -2.42
N VAL A 25 0.76 -13.10 -3.31
CA VAL A 25 1.97 -13.90 -3.05
C VAL A 25 3.15 -13.14 -3.65
N ASN A 26 4.20 -12.93 -2.85
CA ASN A 26 5.41 -12.29 -3.37
C ASN A 26 5.94 -13.06 -4.58
N LEU A 27 6.38 -12.35 -5.61
CA LEU A 27 6.91 -12.93 -6.86
C LEU A 27 8.10 -13.86 -6.60
N TRP A 28 8.86 -13.64 -5.54
CA TRP A 28 9.88 -14.55 -5.04
C TRP A 28 9.40 -16.01 -4.96
N TYR A 29 8.19 -16.23 -4.45
CA TYR A 29 7.61 -17.58 -4.32
C TYR A 29 7.18 -18.21 -5.65
N GLY A 30 7.15 -17.43 -6.73
CA GLY A 30 6.84 -17.94 -8.06
C GLY A 30 7.88 -18.93 -8.60
N THR A 31 9.12 -18.85 -8.08
CA THR A 31 10.22 -19.75 -8.47
C THR A 31 10.19 -21.11 -7.77
N PHE A 32 9.35 -21.28 -6.74
CA PHE A 32 9.22 -22.53 -5.99
C PHE A 32 8.13 -23.40 -6.61
N SER A 33 8.54 -24.38 -7.42
CA SER A 33 7.64 -25.31 -8.12
C SER A 33 7.12 -26.44 -7.25
N ASP A 34 7.82 -26.74 -6.16
CA ASP A 34 7.52 -27.79 -5.18
C ASP A 34 6.56 -27.33 -4.06
N MET A 35 6.17 -26.05 -4.08
CA MET A 35 5.23 -25.51 -3.11
C MET A 35 3.86 -25.31 -3.77
N GLU A 36 2.83 -25.93 -3.20
CA GLU A 36 1.46 -25.73 -3.65
C GLU A 36 1.06 -24.23 -3.56
N PRO A 37 0.30 -23.69 -4.52
CA PRO A 37 -0.11 -22.28 -4.52
C PRO A 37 -0.83 -21.84 -3.24
N SER A 38 -1.61 -22.75 -2.62
CA SER A 38 -2.32 -22.51 -1.36
C SER A 38 -1.39 -22.31 -0.17
N ASP A 39 -0.20 -22.94 -0.21
CA ASP A 39 0.75 -22.96 0.89
C ASP A 39 1.77 -21.83 0.82
N LYS A 40 1.81 -21.13 -0.32
CA LYS A 40 2.70 -19.97 -0.48
C LYS A 40 2.28 -18.84 0.45
N PRO A 41 3.22 -18.30 1.26
CA PRO A 41 2.93 -17.20 2.17
C PRO A 41 2.37 -15.98 1.43
N LYS A 42 1.32 -15.39 2.00
CA LYS A 42 0.67 -14.20 1.44
C LYS A 42 1.16 -12.95 2.12
N THR A 43 1.43 -11.94 1.33
CA THR A 43 1.64 -10.58 1.79
C THR A 43 0.31 -9.83 1.75
N ARG A 44 0.05 -9.02 2.75
CA ARG A 44 -1.13 -8.14 2.84
C ARG A 44 -0.68 -6.72 3.04
N MET A 45 -1.24 -5.83 2.26
CA MET A 45 -0.97 -4.40 2.33
C MET A 45 -2.26 -3.63 2.54
N LYS A 46 -2.16 -2.54 3.29
CA LYS A 46 -3.25 -1.60 3.50
C LYS A 46 -2.73 -0.17 3.46
N MET A 47 -3.36 0.65 2.64
CA MET A 47 -3.14 2.09 2.60
C MET A 47 -4.39 2.79 3.13
N ILE A 48 -4.19 3.76 4.01
CA ILE A 48 -5.25 4.55 4.62
C ILE A 48 -5.07 5.99 4.16
N CYS A 49 -6.07 6.52 3.48
CA CYS A 49 -6.05 7.85 2.90
C CYS A 49 -7.07 8.75 3.59
N GLN A 50 -6.76 10.05 3.69
CA GLN A 50 -7.61 11.05 4.32
C GLN A 50 -7.91 12.19 3.34
N GLY A 51 -9.17 12.62 3.34
CA GLY A 51 -9.65 13.78 2.62
C GLY A 51 -9.80 13.58 1.12
N GLU A 52 -10.21 14.64 0.43
CA GLU A 52 -10.46 14.62 -1.02
C GLU A 52 -9.19 14.36 -1.84
N GLU A 53 -8.05 14.84 -1.37
CA GLU A 53 -6.75 14.61 -2.02
C GLU A 53 -6.17 13.22 -1.74
N GLU A 54 -6.84 12.44 -0.89
CA GLU A 54 -6.40 11.09 -0.52
C GLU A 54 -4.97 11.06 0.03
N ARG A 55 -4.66 11.99 0.95
CA ARG A 55 -3.36 12.01 1.64
C ARG A 55 -3.15 10.72 2.42
N VAL A 56 -2.03 10.05 2.20
CA VAL A 56 -1.69 8.81 2.90
C VAL A 56 -1.34 9.11 4.36
N VAL A 57 -2.16 8.63 5.29
CA VAL A 57 -2.00 8.80 6.74
C VAL A 57 -1.65 7.50 7.46
N GLY A 58 -1.81 6.37 6.80
CA GLY A 58 -1.41 5.06 7.28
C GLY A 58 -0.98 4.16 6.13
N LEU A 59 0.13 3.41 6.34
CA LEU A 59 0.63 2.44 5.39
C LEU A 59 1.10 1.21 6.15
N HIS A 60 0.48 0.06 5.86
CA HIS A 60 0.68 -1.17 6.62
C HIS A 60 0.97 -2.34 5.68
N VAL A 61 1.89 -3.19 6.09
CA VAL A 61 2.21 -4.43 5.38
C VAL A 61 2.56 -5.53 6.37
N VAL A 62 2.08 -6.73 6.05
CA VAL A 62 2.45 -7.98 6.71
C VAL A 62 2.91 -8.94 5.63
N GLY A 63 4.14 -9.40 5.72
CA GLY A 63 4.73 -10.32 4.76
C GLY A 63 6.25 -10.26 4.76
N MET A 64 6.86 -11.03 3.85
CA MET A 64 8.31 -11.08 3.72
C MET A 64 8.86 -9.72 3.27
N ALA A 65 9.93 -9.26 3.91
CA ALA A 65 10.63 -7.99 3.65
C ALA A 65 9.77 -6.73 3.92
N ALA A 66 8.75 -6.83 4.78
CA ALA A 66 7.87 -5.72 5.13
C ALA A 66 8.64 -4.53 5.71
N ASP A 67 9.60 -4.78 6.57
CA ASP A 67 10.49 -3.81 7.20
C ASP A 67 11.36 -3.09 6.17
N GLU A 68 11.98 -3.83 5.26
CA GLU A 68 12.82 -3.28 4.19
C GLU A 68 12.01 -2.38 3.23
N MET A 69 10.79 -2.79 2.90
CA MET A 69 9.91 -2.00 2.02
C MET A 69 9.43 -0.71 2.67
N LEU A 70 8.93 -0.77 3.90
CA LEU A 70 8.31 0.36 4.57
C LEU A 70 9.28 1.50 4.84
N GLN A 71 10.55 1.22 5.05
CA GLN A 71 11.54 2.26 5.33
C GLN A 71 11.59 3.32 4.23
N GLY A 72 11.58 2.90 2.96
CA GLY A 72 11.59 3.82 1.81
C GLY A 72 10.29 4.61 1.69
N PHE A 73 9.14 3.94 1.80
CA PHE A 73 7.82 4.59 1.74
C PHE A 73 7.57 5.56 2.89
N GLY A 74 8.26 5.38 4.02
CA GLY A 74 8.20 6.29 5.17
C GLY A 74 8.56 7.72 4.82
N VAL A 75 9.52 7.92 3.93
CA VAL A 75 9.90 9.24 3.44
C VAL A 75 8.75 9.89 2.68
N ALA A 76 8.12 9.17 1.76
CA ALA A 76 6.98 9.66 0.99
C ALA A 76 5.79 10.04 1.90
N VAL A 77 5.44 9.18 2.84
CA VAL A 77 4.37 9.44 3.81
C VAL A 77 4.69 10.67 4.65
N LYS A 78 5.93 10.80 5.10
CA LYS A 78 6.41 11.96 5.87
C LYS A 78 6.31 13.27 5.08
N MET A 79 6.53 13.21 3.78
CA MET A 79 6.40 14.36 2.87
C MET A 79 4.94 14.68 2.51
N GLY A 80 3.97 13.91 2.99
CA GLY A 80 2.56 14.14 2.72
C GLY A 80 2.08 13.57 1.39
N ALA A 81 2.69 12.49 0.91
CA ALA A 81 2.27 11.85 -0.34
C ALA A 81 0.80 11.46 -0.33
N THR A 82 0.17 11.57 -1.48
CA THR A 82 -1.22 11.19 -1.74
C THR A 82 -1.28 9.87 -2.51
N LYS A 83 -2.48 9.26 -2.57
CA LYS A 83 -2.71 8.07 -3.42
C LYS A 83 -2.29 8.33 -4.87
N ALA A 84 -2.55 9.53 -5.39
CA ALA A 84 -2.14 9.92 -6.74
C ALA A 84 -0.63 9.88 -6.94
N HIS A 85 0.15 10.30 -5.95
CA HIS A 85 1.60 10.22 -6.02
C HIS A 85 2.08 8.76 -6.08
N PHE A 86 1.43 7.85 -5.35
CA PHE A 86 1.72 6.42 -5.43
C PHE A 86 1.36 5.85 -6.80
N ASP A 87 0.17 6.17 -7.33
CA ASP A 87 -0.30 5.69 -8.64
C ASP A 87 0.55 6.19 -9.82
N ASP A 88 1.20 7.34 -9.66
CA ASP A 88 2.04 7.95 -10.69
C ASP A 88 3.47 7.40 -10.71
N CYS A 89 3.86 6.65 -9.67
CA CYS A 89 5.15 5.98 -9.63
C CYS A 89 5.20 4.83 -10.62
N VAL A 90 6.33 4.71 -11.32
CA VAL A 90 6.61 3.53 -12.15
C VAL A 90 6.90 2.35 -11.23
N ALA A 91 6.16 1.28 -11.40
CA ALA A 91 6.37 0.04 -10.66
C ALA A 91 7.70 -0.62 -11.07
N LEU A 92 8.51 -0.99 -10.07
CA LEU A 92 9.73 -1.76 -10.30
C LEU A 92 9.40 -3.25 -10.27
N HIS A 93 9.29 -3.85 -11.43
CA HIS A 93 8.98 -5.27 -11.57
C HIS A 93 10.25 -6.10 -11.81
N PRO A 94 10.42 -7.26 -11.15
CA PRO A 94 9.52 -7.89 -10.19
C PRO A 94 9.90 -7.54 -8.73
N THR A 95 9.03 -6.87 -8.01
CA THR A 95 9.19 -6.60 -6.57
C THR A 95 7.87 -6.74 -5.82
N ALA A 96 7.92 -7.01 -4.50
CA ALA A 96 6.71 -6.93 -3.68
C ALA A 96 6.30 -5.48 -3.41
N ALA A 97 7.25 -4.56 -3.40
CA ALA A 97 7.01 -3.13 -3.15
C ALA A 97 6.14 -2.48 -4.22
N GLU A 98 6.16 -3.00 -5.47
CA GLU A 98 5.34 -2.48 -6.56
C GLU A 98 3.83 -2.50 -6.25
N GLU A 99 3.38 -3.41 -5.38
CA GLU A 99 1.98 -3.48 -4.98
C GLU A 99 1.49 -2.20 -4.30
N PHE A 100 2.34 -1.44 -3.63
CA PHE A 100 1.96 -0.15 -3.07
C PHE A 100 1.63 0.90 -4.13
N VAL A 101 2.22 0.81 -5.30
CA VAL A 101 2.00 1.76 -6.40
C VAL A 101 1.02 1.24 -7.46
N THR A 102 0.50 0.03 -7.26
CA THR A 102 -0.48 -0.60 -8.15
C THR A 102 -1.79 -0.99 -7.45
N MET A 103 -2.05 -0.50 -6.23
CA MET A 103 -3.25 -0.82 -5.45
C MET A 103 -4.51 -0.36 -6.17
N ALA A 104 -5.40 -1.30 -6.46
CA ALA A 104 -6.68 -1.02 -7.11
C ALA A 104 -7.71 -0.42 -6.13
N PRO A 105 -8.61 0.45 -6.59
CA PRO A 105 -8.64 1.03 -7.93
C PRO A 105 -7.56 2.11 -8.09
N TRP A 106 -6.71 1.96 -9.10
CA TRP A 106 -5.70 2.97 -9.42
C TRP A 106 -6.16 3.90 -10.53
N GLY A 107 -5.61 5.11 -10.54
CA GLY A 107 -6.00 6.15 -11.50
C GLY A 107 -7.37 6.78 -11.20
N MET A 108 -8.00 6.47 -10.07
CA MET A 108 -9.28 7.04 -9.66
C MET A 108 -9.14 8.25 -8.73
N SER A 109 -7.99 8.43 -8.12
CA SER A 109 -7.64 9.68 -7.46
C SER A 109 -7.52 10.79 -8.51
N LYS A 110 -8.08 11.97 -8.23
CA LYS A 110 -7.91 13.11 -9.12
C LYS A 110 -6.40 13.37 -9.27
N ARG A 111 -5.87 13.14 -10.46
CA ARG A 111 -4.48 13.49 -10.76
C ARG A 111 -4.35 14.99 -10.70
N VAL A 112 -3.66 15.50 -9.71
CA VAL A 112 -3.23 16.90 -9.67
C VAL A 112 -1.88 16.91 -10.40
N TYR A 113 -1.89 17.41 -11.64
CA TYR A 113 -0.67 17.71 -12.38
C TYR A 113 -0.16 19.10 -11.98
#